data_931e28809a12762d91e5e531896a9f02
#
_entry.id   931e28809a12762d91e5e531896a9f02
#
_cell.length_a   1.000
_cell.length_b   1.000
_cell.length_c   1.000
_cell.angle_alpha   90.00
_cell.angle_beta   90.00
_cell.angle_gamma   90.00
#
_symmetry.space_group_name_H-M   'P 1'
#
loop_
_entity.id
_entity.type
_entity.pdbx_description
1 polymer ?
#
loop_
_entity_poly.entity_id
_entity_poly.type
_entity_poly.pdbx_seq_one_letter_code
_entity_poly.pdbx_strand_id
1 'polypeptide(L)'
;VELGINIKSKGYNLFCLGPEGTGKTSLVKRILEKEAKSRPTPDDWAYVYNFEEPYKPIAINFPAGEASEFAKDIDKLIEELSTSINAILDSDEYKAAETIIKEKYKQKKEEYIRLLQKKAKGKSVSLLHMPVGLVVAPVKNGEVLSPDAFDELPEEEKKSLIEDLNYMQEEIENTAQDLPSWEDKQRKESQQLREKFIKAAVKNPIDALRHKHKSHKGAVEFLKNIQKHIIDNIDDFLPASEQPAASEEGDPLSALLNRMNKSEDDKFSKLKVNVIVKNEKDAGAPIVLLDHPTQANLVGRVERIQQYGALVTDFTLIKAGALHRANGGFLLMDARKLLLQPYSWDSLKRALASKTVKIETPSDETCFTTISLDPCPIPLDIKVILTGDEELYEMLTERDPDFCDYFKVEADFGVLMDRTFENEVEYAKLIGSLSKKKKIRSLNKQAVAKVIEYSSRLAEDSEKLTAHIASIGDLLREADFWARKSKANQIGKNHIEQAISEQIYRSDRIKQAMLEQIDKGTILIDVEGAKVGQINGLVVYNFSRNSFGKPTRITTQVRMGKGEFIDIEREIHMSGPIHTKGVLILSSLIANRFAKESPLSLSASIVFEQSYGGVDGDSASSTEYYC
;
A
#
# COMPACT_ATOMS: atom_id res chain seq x y z
N VAL A 1 -6.45 25.00 7.83
CA VAL A 1 -6.66 23.55 8.02
C VAL A 1 -8.15 23.23 8.16
N GLU A 2 -8.88 23.88 9.08
CA GLU A 2 -10.32 23.62 9.31
C GLU A 2 -11.17 23.80 8.05
N LEU A 3 -10.92 24.86 7.26
CA LEU A 3 -11.61 25.10 5.99
C LEU A 3 -11.44 23.90 5.04
N GLY A 4 -10.21 23.47 4.80
CA GLY A 4 -9.93 22.38 3.87
C GLY A 4 -10.51 21.03 4.32
N ILE A 5 -10.56 20.79 5.63
CA ILE A 5 -11.15 19.56 6.19
C ILE A 5 -12.67 19.53 5.98
N ASN A 6 -13.35 20.66 6.09
CA ASN A 6 -14.82 20.73 6.10
C ASN A 6 -15.46 20.88 4.71
N ILE A 7 -14.74 21.40 3.72
CA ILE A 7 -15.26 21.48 2.35
C ILE A 7 -15.27 20.08 1.70
N LYS A 8 -16.45 19.59 1.34
CA LYS A 8 -16.65 18.27 0.69
C LYS A 8 -16.50 18.29 -0.83
N SER A 9 -16.28 19.46 -1.44
CA SER A 9 -16.14 19.60 -2.90
C SER A 9 -14.88 18.93 -3.42
N LYS A 10 -14.92 18.50 -4.69
CA LYS A 10 -13.77 17.87 -5.38
C LYS A 10 -12.56 18.82 -5.38
N GLY A 11 -11.37 18.27 -5.13
CA GLY A 11 -10.11 19.00 -5.18
C GLY A 11 -9.74 19.78 -3.92
N TYR A 12 -10.61 19.85 -2.92
CA TYR A 12 -10.30 20.53 -1.66
C TYR A 12 -9.52 19.61 -0.70
N ASN A 13 -8.46 18.98 -1.20
CA ASN A 13 -7.44 18.38 -0.33
C ASN A 13 -6.48 19.47 0.15
N LEU A 14 -5.68 19.15 1.16
CA LEU A 14 -4.80 20.11 1.82
C LEU A 14 -3.34 19.83 1.49
N PHE A 15 -2.57 20.90 1.29
CA PHE A 15 -1.13 20.86 1.36
C PHE A 15 -0.66 21.72 2.54
N CYS A 16 0.01 21.12 3.52
CA CYS A 16 0.57 21.80 4.68
C CYS A 16 2.04 22.07 4.41
N LEU A 17 2.35 23.30 4.05
CA LEU A 17 3.71 23.74 3.73
C LEU A 17 4.41 24.39 4.94
N GLY A 18 5.71 24.46 4.88
CA GLY A 18 6.59 25.07 5.88
C GLY A 18 7.78 24.16 6.22
N PRO A 19 8.81 24.66 6.90
CA PRO A 19 10.03 23.91 7.19
C PRO A 19 9.80 22.68 8.08
N GLU A 20 10.71 21.72 7.99
CA GLU A 20 10.73 20.59 8.91
C GLU A 20 10.92 21.06 10.36
N GLY A 21 10.35 20.36 11.32
CA GLY A 21 10.53 20.71 12.74
C GLY A 21 9.53 21.72 13.30
N THR A 22 8.67 22.34 12.50
CA THR A 22 7.62 23.27 12.96
C THR A 22 6.42 22.56 13.63
N GLY A 23 6.37 21.23 13.59
CA GLY A 23 5.29 20.45 14.21
C GLY A 23 4.04 20.31 13.36
N LYS A 24 4.07 20.64 12.06
CA LYS A 24 2.97 20.53 11.09
C LYS A 24 2.16 19.25 11.25
N THR A 25 2.83 18.11 11.02
CA THR A 25 2.20 16.77 11.07
C THR A 25 1.51 16.50 12.42
N SER A 26 2.14 16.91 13.53
CA SER A 26 1.59 16.71 14.88
C SER A 26 0.36 17.58 15.14
N LEU A 27 0.36 18.82 14.67
CA LEU A 27 -0.77 19.74 14.83
C LEU A 27 -1.93 19.32 13.95
N VAL A 28 -1.66 19.03 12.68
CA VAL A 28 -2.67 18.54 11.72
C VAL A 28 -3.31 17.26 12.25
N LYS A 29 -2.51 16.29 12.69
CA LYS A 29 -3.02 15.04 13.28
C LYS A 29 -3.98 15.30 14.45
N ARG A 30 -3.62 16.20 15.36
CA ARG A 30 -4.47 16.56 16.52
C ARG A 30 -5.79 17.21 16.10
N ILE A 31 -5.77 18.07 15.08
CA ILE A 31 -6.99 18.67 14.53
C ILE A 31 -7.87 17.59 13.88
N LEU A 32 -7.26 16.68 13.11
CA LEU A 32 -7.97 15.57 12.49
C LEU A 32 -8.58 14.63 13.53
N GLU A 33 -7.86 14.31 14.63
CA GLU A 33 -8.37 13.46 15.72
C GLU A 33 -9.61 14.05 16.41
N LYS A 34 -9.67 15.37 16.50
CA LYS A 34 -10.85 16.07 17.03
C LYS A 34 -12.02 16.00 16.05
N GLU A 35 -11.77 16.27 14.79
CA GLU A 35 -12.78 16.28 13.73
C GLU A 35 -13.30 14.87 13.41
N ALA A 36 -12.43 13.89 13.36
CA ALA A 36 -12.78 12.51 13.05
C ALA A 36 -13.80 11.90 14.02
N LYS A 37 -13.71 12.26 15.31
CA LYS A 37 -14.67 11.82 16.34
C LYS A 37 -16.09 12.35 16.13
N SER A 38 -16.24 13.47 15.42
CA SER A 38 -17.56 14.06 15.14
C SER A 38 -18.21 13.49 13.87
N ARG A 39 -17.44 12.76 13.05
CA ARG A 39 -17.92 12.18 11.79
C ARG A 39 -18.45 10.76 12.00
N PRO A 40 -19.44 10.33 11.18
CA PRO A 40 -19.91 8.95 11.23
C PRO A 40 -18.79 7.98 10.83
N THR A 41 -18.81 6.79 11.40
CA THR A 41 -17.91 5.72 11.01
C THR A 41 -18.30 5.21 9.62
N PRO A 42 -17.34 5.10 8.68
CA PRO A 42 -17.62 4.62 7.34
C PRO A 42 -17.83 3.10 7.29
N ASP A 43 -18.37 2.65 6.15
CA ASP A 43 -18.64 1.24 5.87
C ASP A 43 -17.38 0.38 5.86
N ASP A 44 -17.54 -0.88 6.25
CA ASP A 44 -16.56 -1.95 6.03
C ASP A 44 -16.60 -2.41 4.57
N TRP A 45 -15.48 -2.97 4.08
CA TRP A 45 -15.38 -3.52 2.74
C TRP A 45 -14.78 -4.92 2.75
N ALA A 46 -15.38 -5.79 1.95
CA ALA A 46 -14.89 -7.14 1.74
C ALA A 46 -14.91 -7.52 0.25
N TYR A 47 -13.96 -8.36 -0.16
CA TYR A 47 -14.00 -9.03 -1.45
C TYR A 47 -14.52 -10.45 -1.29
N VAL A 48 -15.35 -10.86 -2.26
CA VAL A 48 -15.88 -12.21 -2.40
C VAL A 48 -15.60 -12.74 -3.80
N TYR A 49 -15.61 -14.05 -3.93
CA TYR A 49 -15.40 -14.72 -5.21
C TYR A 49 -16.53 -14.40 -6.20
N ASN A 50 -16.15 -14.14 -7.44
CA ASN A 50 -17.09 -13.95 -8.55
C ASN A 50 -17.21 -15.27 -9.32
N PHE A 51 -18.34 -15.93 -9.21
CA PHE A 51 -18.59 -17.22 -9.85
C PHE A 51 -18.78 -17.13 -11.37
N GLU A 52 -19.08 -15.92 -11.91
CA GLU A 52 -19.22 -15.67 -13.35
C GLU A 52 -17.88 -15.30 -13.99
N GLU A 53 -17.13 -14.39 -13.34
CA GLU A 53 -15.81 -13.92 -13.80
C GLU A 53 -14.78 -14.11 -12.68
N PRO A 54 -14.12 -15.29 -12.56
CA PRO A 54 -13.23 -15.60 -11.42
C PRO A 54 -12.07 -14.63 -11.20
N TYR A 55 -11.62 -13.96 -12.26
CA TYR A 55 -10.53 -12.99 -12.19
C TYR A 55 -10.97 -11.60 -11.70
N LYS A 56 -12.28 -11.35 -11.56
CA LYS A 56 -12.87 -10.08 -11.08
C LYS A 56 -13.61 -10.25 -9.76
N PRO A 57 -12.92 -10.37 -8.61
CA PRO A 57 -13.56 -10.43 -7.30
C PRO A 57 -14.52 -9.26 -7.07
N ILE A 58 -15.66 -9.54 -6.46
CA ILE A 58 -16.72 -8.55 -6.21
C ILE A 58 -16.47 -7.88 -4.85
N ALA A 59 -16.53 -6.54 -4.82
CA ALA A 59 -16.48 -5.75 -3.60
C ALA A 59 -17.88 -5.62 -3.00
N ILE A 60 -18.03 -5.93 -1.71
CA ILE A 60 -19.27 -5.76 -0.95
C ILE A 60 -19.02 -4.83 0.22
N ASN A 61 -19.93 -3.87 0.45
CA ASN A 61 -19.89 -3.01 1.61
C ASN A 61 -20.84 -3.49 2.70
N PHE A 62 -20.46 -3.22 3.94
CA PHE A 62 -21.23 -3.49 5.14
C PHE A 62 -21.14 -2.29 6.09
N PRO A 63 -22.13 -2.01 6.91
CA PRO A 63 -21.97 -1.06 8.02
C PRO A 63 -20.79 -1.44 8.92
N ALA A 64 -20.20 -0.44 9.58
CA ALA A 64 -19.04 -0.61 10.43
C ALA A 64 -19.16 -1.79 11.41
N GLY A 65 -18.19 -2.71 11.39
CA GLY A 65 -18.09 -3.89 12.25
C GLY A 65 -18.88 -5.11 11.77
N GLU A 66 -19.71 -5.00 10.73
CA GLU A 66 -20.57 -6.10 10.27
C GLU A 66 -19.89 -7.02 9.25
N ALA A 67 -18.91 -6.54 8.47
CA ALA A 67 -18.18 -7.40 7.54
C ALA A 67 -17.45 -8.55 8.25
N SER A 68 -16.86 -8.29 9.41
CA SER A 68 -16.17 -9.31 10.20
C SER A 68 -17.14 -10.33 10.82
N GLU A 69 -18.38 -9.92 11.12
CA GLU A 69 -19.43 -10.82 11.60
C GLU A 69 -19.89 -11.71 10.45
N PHE A 70 -20.15 -11.13 9.28
CA PHE A 70 -20.51 -11.88 8.08
C PHE A 70 -19.45 -12.91 7.68
N ALA A 71 -18.16 -12.52 7.70
CA ALA A 71 -17.07 -13.46 7.41
C ALA A 71 -17.07 -14.67 8.37
N LYS A 72 -17.25 -14.42 9.69
CA LYS A 72 -17.34 -15.50 10.68
C LYS A 72 -18.58 -16.38 10.49
N ASP A 73 -19.69 -15.80 10.06
CA ASP A 73 -20.91 -16.57 9.77
C ASP A 73 -20.70 -17.45 8.53
N ILE A 74 -19.97 -16.96 7.52
CA ILE A 74 -19.60 -17.77 6.36
C ILE A 74 -18.63 -18.89 6.74
N ASP A 75 -17.63 -18.63 7.59
CA ASP A 75 -16.71 -19.67 8.06
C ASP A 75 -17.49 -20.79 8.78
N LYS A 76 -18.46 -20.45 9.66
CA LYS A 76 -19.35 -21.43 10.30
C LYS A 76 -20.21 -22.17 9.29
N LEU A 77 -20.75 -21.45 8.29
CA LEU A 77 -21.53 -22.10 7.23
C LEU A 77 -20.69 -23.13 6.48
N ILE A 78 -19.42 -22.83 6.19
CA ILE A 78 -18.50 -23.77 5.53
C ILE A 78 -18.31 -25.04 6.38
N GLU A 79 -18.08 -24.88 7.69
CA GLU A 79 -17.95 -26.01 8.62
C GLU A 79 -19.25 -26.84 8.69
N GLU A 80 -20.40 -26.19 8.80
CA GLU A 80 -21.73 -26.83 8.81
C GLU A 80 -22.01 -27.58 7.50
N LEU A 81 -21.71 -26.97 6.34
CA LEU A 81 -21.91 -27.58 5.04
C LEU A 81 -21.01 -28.78 4.83
N SER A 82 -19.72 -28.69 5.19
CA SER A 82 -18.76 -29.79 5.10
C SER A 82 -19.25 -30.98 5.94
N THR A 83 -19.69 -30.74 7.16
CA THR A 83 -20.19 -31.78 8.06
C THR A 83 -21.53 -32.37 7.56
N SER A 84 -22.47 -31.52 7.14
CA SER A 84 -23.81 -31.92 6.72
C SER A 84 -23.79 -32.71 5.39
N ILE A 85 -22.96 -32.30 4.43
CA ILE A 85 -22.82 -33.01 3.15
C ILE A 85 -22.29 -34.43 3.41
N ASN A 86 -21.25 -34.58 4.22
CA ASN A 86 -20.68 -35.86 4.57
C ASN A 86 -21.71 -36.74 5.33
N ALA A 87 -22.40 -36.17 6.33
CA ALA A 87 -23.40 -36.89 7.11
C ALA A 87 -24.60 -37.39 6.27
N ILE A 88 -25.03 -36.62 5.28
CA ILE A 88 -26.14 -36.99 4.40
C ILE A 88 -25.73 -38.11 3.45
N LEU A 89 -24.54 -38.06 2.91
CA LEU A 89 -24.01 -39.15 2.04
C LEU A 89 -23.82 -40.44 2.83
N ASP A 90 -23.50 -40.34 4.13
CA ASP A 90 -23.39 -41.49 5.01
C ASP A 90 -24.73 -41.97 5.59
N SER A 91 -25.83 -41.23 5.41
CA SER A 91 -27.14 -41.55 5.98
C SER A 91 -27.71 -42.85 5.39
N ASP A 92 -28.40 -43.62 6.24
CA ASP A 92 -29.08 -44.86 5.84
C ASP A 92 -30.14 -44.61 4.76
N GLU A 93 -30.79 -43.44 4.78
CA GLU A 93 -31.81 -43.06 3.80
C GLU A 93 -31.22 -42.85 2.40
N TYR A 94 -30.06 -42.18 2.29
CA TYR A 94 -29.37 -41.96 1.02
C TYR A 94 -28.82 -43.31 0.48
N LYS A 95 -28.13 -44.07 1.33
CA LYS A 95 -27.57 -45.40 0.97
C LYS A 95 -28.65 -46.38 0.54
N ALA A 96 -29.79 -46.40 1.20
CA ALA A 96 -30.96 -47.23 0.81
C ALA A 96 -31.51 -46.80 -0.57
N ALA A 97 -31.69 -45.50 -0.79
CA ALA A 97 -32.18 -44.98 -2.07
C ALA A 97 -31.19 -45.24 -3.23
N GLU A 98 -29.90 -45.08 -2.98
CA GLU A 98 -28.84 -45.40 -3.97
C GLU A 98 -28.78 -46.89 -4.27
N THR A 99 -28.95 -47.76 -3.25
CA THR A 99 -29.00 -49.21 -3.40
C THR A 99 -30.20 -49.63 -4.26
N ILE A 100 -31.36 -49.02 -4.04
CA ILE A 100 -32.56 -49.28 -4.86
C ILE A 100 -32.29 -48.94 -6.34
N ILE A 101 -31.62 -47.86 -6.65
CA ILE A 101 -31.26 -47.51 -8.03
C ILE A 101 -30.28 -48.53 -8.58
N LYS A 102 -29.23 -48.90 -7.85
CA LYS A 102 -28.22 -49.89 -8.26
C LYS A 102 -28.88 -51.24 -8.49
N GLU A 103 -29.75 -51.70 -7.59
CA GLU A 103 -30.47 -52.98 -7.73
C GLU A 103 -31.45 -52.96 -8.90
N LYS A 104 -32.19 -51.90 -9.14
CA LYS A 104 -33.08 -51.71 -10.30
C LYS A 104 -32.34 -51.96 -11.62
N TYR A 105 -31.16 -51.38 -11.78
CA TYR A 105 -30.36 -51.54 -13.01
C TYR A 105 -29.64 -52.88 -13.06
N LYS A 106 -29.23 -53.45 -11.92
CA LYS A 106 -28.67 -54.80 -11.80
C LYS A 106 -29.70 -55.84 -12.20
N GLN A 107 -30.92 -55.74 -11.69
CA GLN A 107 -32.04 -56.66 -12.06
C GLN A 107 -32.36 -56.58 -13.55
N LYS A 108 -32.40 -55.38 -14.14
CA LYS A 108 -32.58 -55.22 -15.58
C LYS A 108 -31.45 -55.86 -16.39
N LYS A 109 -30.19 -55.74 -15.95
CA LYS A 109 -29.05 -56.42 -16.59
C LYS A 109 -29.09 -57.90 -16.46
N GLU A 110 -29.49 -58.43 -15.29
CA GLU A 110 -29.66 -59.89 -15.05
C GLU A 110 -30.85 -60.49 -15.85
N GLU A 111 -31.99 -59.80 -15.87
CA GLU A 111 -33.17 -60.22 -16.64
C GLU A 111 -32.86 -60.27 -18.13
N TYR A 112 -32.11 -59.33 -18.60
CA TYR A 112 -31.65 -59.25 -19.97
C TYR A 112 -30.67 -60.40 -20.31
N ILE A 113 -29.69 -60.69 -19.45
CA ILE A 113 -28.76 -61.80 -19.61
C ILE A 113 -29.54 -63.10 -19.62
N ARG A 114 -30.59 -63.29 -18.77
CA ARG A 114 -31.47 -64.42 -18.75
C ARG A 114 -32.26 -64.57 -20.07
N LEU A 115 -32.73 -63.50 -20.67
CA LEU A 115 -33.40 -63.49 -21.96
C LEU A 115 -32.46 -63.94 -23.09
N LEU A 116 -31.22 -63.45 -23.12
CA LEU A 116 -30.20 -63.89 -24.07
C LEU A 116 -29.86 -65.37 -23.88
N GLN A 117 -29.71 -65.82 -22.62
CA GLN A 117 -29.50 -67.27 -22.32
C GLN A 117 -30.66 -68.17 -22.75
N LYS A 118 -31.91 -67.67 -22.64
CA LYS A 118 -33.08 -68.35 -23.06
C LYS A 118 -33.18 -68.47 -24.60
N LYS A 119 -32.81 -67.43 -25.32
CA LYS A 119 -32.67 -67.37 -26.77
C LYS A 119 -31.55 -68.34 -27.26
N ALA A 120 -30.43 -68.37 -26.56
CA ALA A 120 -29.30 -69.24 -26.87
C ALA A 120 -29.62 -70.73 -26.66
N LYS A 121 -30.39 -71.05 -25.58
CA LYS A 121 -30.86 -72.49 -25.35
C LYS A 121 -31.82 -72.98 -26.39
N GLY A 122 -32.51 -72.08 -27.10
CA GLY A 122 -33.38 -72.44 -28.24
C GLY A 122 -32.62 -72.74 -29.54
N LYS A 123 -31.33 -72.47 -29.53
CA LYS A 123 -30.38 -72.66 -30.63
C LYS A 123 -29.18 -73.47 -30.12
N SER A 124 -28.40 -74.06 -30.99
CA SER A 124 -27.26 -74.89 -30.60
C SER A 124 -26.04 -74.08 -30.17
N VAL A 125 -26.24 -73.08 -29.28
CA VAL A 125 -25.20 -72.09 -28.85
C VAL A 125 -25.28 -71.85 -27.33
N SER A 126 -24.14 -71.60 -26.69
CA SER A 126 -24.06 -71.25 -25.28
C SER A 126 -23.38 -69.90 -25.12
N LEU A 127 -23.87 -69.08 -24.14
CA LEU A 127 -23.27 -67.81 -23.74
C LEU A 127 -22.27 -68.09 -22.62
N LEU A 128 -21.01 -67.75 -22.90
CA LEU A 128 -19.91 -67.82 -21.94
C LEU A 128 -19.58 -66.42 -21.46
N HIS A 129 -19.43 -66.28 -20.15
CA HIS A 129 -19.00 -65.01 -19.53
C HIS A 129 -17.47 -65.03 -19.41
N MET A 130 -16.80 -64.26 -20.25
CA MET A 130 -15.35 -64.11 -20.24
C MET A 130 -14.94 -62.68 -19.65
N PRO A 131 -13.72 -62.50 -19.18
CA PRO A 131 -13.26 -61.20 -18.72
C PRO A 131 -13.38 -60.08 -19.77
N VAL A 132 -13.46 -60.45 -21.05
CA VAL A 132 -13.57 -59.51 -22.19
C VAL A 132 -15.04 -59.24 -22.57
N GLY A 133 -16.03 -59.88 -21.93
CA GLY A 133 -17.46 -59.71 -22.22
C GLY A 133 -18.21 -61.04 -22.44
N LEU A 134 -19.43 -60.95 -22.99
CA LEU A 134 -20.25 -62.16 -23.37
C LEU A 134 -19.78 -62.68 -24.72
N VAL A 135 -19.34 -63.94 -24.73
CA VAL A 135 -18.87 -64.63 -25.94
C VAL A 135 -19.82 -65.81 -26.24
N VAL A 136 -20.14 -65.98 -27.51
CA VAL A 136 -20.98 -67.08 -27.99
C VAL A 136 -20.11 -68.27 -28.37
N ALA A 137 -20.44 -69.41 -27.87
CA ALA A 137 -19.76 -70.68 -28.22
C ALA A 137 -20.73 -71.74 -28.74
N PRO A 138 -20.38 -72.51 -29.76
CA PRO A 138 -21.23 -73.59 -30.31
C PRO A 138 -21.33 -74.77 -29.32
N VAL A 139 -22.52 -75.36 -29.19
CA VAL A 139 -22.80 -76.47 -28.27
C VAL A 139 -23.42 -77.60 -29.02
N LYS A 140 -22.93 -78.86 -28.80
CA LYS A 140 -23.54 -80.10 -29.27
C LYS A 140 -23.69 -81.10 -28.10
N ASN A 141 -24.88 -81.65 -27.94
CA ASN A 141 -25.24 -82.56 -26.82
C ASN A 141 -25.01 -82.00 -25.41
N GLY A 142 -25.04 -80.63 -25.25
CA GLY A 142 -24.89 -79.95 -23.94
C GLY A 142 -23.47 -79.60 -23.56
N GLU A 143 -22.46 -79.86 -24.37
CA GLU A 143 -21.07 -79.53 -24.17
C GLU A 143 -20.60 -78.52 -25.22
N VAL A 144 -19.76 -77.54 -24.78
CA VAL A 144 -19.16 -76.53 -25.68
C VAL A 144 -18.13 -77.19 -26.57
N LEU A 145 -18.29 -77.07 -27.89
CA LEU A 145 -17.37 -77.60 -28.87
C LEU A 145 -16.02 -76.89 -28.85
N SER A 146 -14.94 -77.70 -28.82
CA SER A 146 -13.59 -77.12 -29.05
C SER A 146 -13.41 -76.74 -30.52
N PRO A 147 -12.49 -75.87 -30.90
CA PRO A 147 -12.20 -75.47 -32.29
C PRO A 147 -11.95 -76.69 -33.19
N ASP A 148 -11.21 -77.69 -32.69
CA ASP A 148 -10.89 -78.91 -33.41
C ASP A 148 -12.13 -79.80 -33.64
N ALA A 149 -12.99 -79.89 -32.63
CA ALA A 149 -14.26 -80.68 -32.74
C ALA A 149 -15.30 -79.98 -33.63
N PHE A 150 -15.24 -78.69 -33.81
CA PHE A 150 -16.06 -77.91 -34.75
C PHE A 150 -15.64 -78.19 -36.21
N ASP A 151 -14.34 -78.34 -36.47
CA ASP A 151 -13.79 -78.62 -37.80
C ASP A 151 -14.04 -80.04 -38.30
N GLU A 152 -14.37 -80.98 -37.45
CA GLU A 152 -14.71 -82.34 -37.79
C GLU A 152 -16.23 -82.61 -38.13
N LEU A 153 -17.08 -81.57 -38.03
CA LEU A 153 -18.49 -81.62 -38.27
C LEU A 153 -18.84 -81.66 -39.79
N PRO A 154 -19.95 -82.36 -40.21
CA PRO A 154 -20.44 -82.27 -41.57
C PRO A 154 -20.77 -80.87 -42.03
N GLU A 155 -20.53 -80.54 -43.30
CA GLU A 155 -20.71 -79.22 -43.90
C GLU A 155 -22.10 -78.58 -43.67
N GLU A 156 -23.17 -79.39 -43.67
CA GLU A 156 -24.55 -78.95 -43.43
C GLU A 156 -24.76 -78.53 -41.96
N GLU A 157 -24.17 -79.24 -40.99
CA GLU A 157 -24.25 -78.92 -39.57
C GLU A 157 -23.40 -77.72 -39.24
N LYS A 158 -22.22 -77.54 -39.88
CA LYS A 158 -21.41 -76.35 -39.75
C LYS A 158 -22.15 -75.10 -40.19
N LYS A 159 -22.81 -75.12 -41.34
CA LYS A 159 -23.59 -73.97 -41.84
C LYS A 159 -24.69 -73.58 -40.88
N SER A 160 -25.46 -74.52 -40.34
CA SER A 160 -26.50 -74.20 -39.37
C SER A 160 -25.99 -73.64 -38.07
N LEU A 161 -24.83 -74.10 -37.56
CA LEU A 161 -24.18 -73.61 -36.38
C LEU A 161 -23.60 -72.22 -36.60
N ILE A 162 -23.04 -71.93 -37.78
CA ILE A 162 -22.53 -70.62 -38.15
C ILE A 162 -23.68 -69.57 -38.26
N GLU A 163 -24.82 -69.97 -38.81
CA GLU A 163 -26.02 -69.12 -38.86
C GLU A 163 -26.54 -68.80 -37.46
N ASP A 164 -26.55 -69.78 -36.56
CA ASP A 164 -26.96 -69.61 -35.17
C ASP A 164 -25.96 -68.76 -34.37
N LEU A 165 -24.66 -68.91 -34.59
CA LEU A 165 -23.62 -68.08 -34.02
C LEU A 165 -23.73 -66.62 -34.47
N ASN A 166 -23.85 -66.44 -35.81
CA ASN A 166 -23.98 -65.08 -36.36
C ASN A 166 -25.23 -64.33 -35.86
N TYR A 167 -26.36 -65.07 -35.78
CA TYR A 167 -27.61 -64.54 -35.24
C TYR A 167 -27.45 -64.09 -33.77
N MET A 168 -26.83 -64.92 -32.94
CA MET A 168 -26.62 -64.61 -31.54
C MET A 168 -25.58 -63.51 -31.35
N GLN A 169 -24.59 -63.49 -32.23
CA GLN A 169 -23.58 -62.41 -32.20
C GLN A 169 -24.18 -61.07 -32.59
N GLU A 170 -25.04 -61.00 -33.61
CA GLU A 170 -25.78 -59.83 -34.00
C GLU A 170 -26.75 -59.36 -32.89
N GLU A 171 -27.43 -60.30 -32.20
CA GLU A 171 -28.26 -59.96 -31.01
C GLU A 171 -27.46 -59.45 -29.85
N ILE A 172 -26.24 -59.94 -29.62
CA ILE A 172 -25.32 -59.43 -28.60
C ILE A 172 -24.79 -58.05 -29.00
N GLU A 173 -24.39 -57.84 -30.27
CA GLU A 173 -23.91 -56.54 -30.77
C GLU A 173 -24.99 -55.43 -30.71
N ASN A 174 -26.21 -55.76 -31.13
CA ASN A 174 -27.35 -54.84 -31.00
C ASN A 174 -27.62 -54.46 -29.56
N THR A 175 -27.33 -55.34 -28.64
CA THR A 175 -27.54 -55.11 -27.21
C THR A 175 -26.34 -54.43 -26.52
N ALA A 176 -25.13 -54.70 -27.00
CA ALA A 176 -23.95 -54.02 -26.55
C ALA A 176 -24.06 -52.49 -26.80
N GLN A 177 -24.90 -52.07 -27.75
CA GLN A 177 -25.24 -50.66 -27.98
C GLN A 177 -26.20 -50.09 -26.91
N ASP A 178 -27.02 -50.91 -26.24
CA ASP A 178 -27.98 -50.46 -25.22
C ASP A 178 -27.37 -50.41 -23.80
N LEU A 179 -26.36 -51.23 -23.50
CA LEU A 179 -25.70 -51.27 -22.18
C LEU A 179 -25.12 -49.91 -21.73
N PRO A 180 -24.36 -49.16 -22.58
CA PRO A 180 -23.88 -47.84 -22.23
C PRO A 180 -25.02 -46.86 -21.91
N SER A 181 -26.17 -47.00 -22.62
CA SER A 181 -27.34 -46.16 -22.38
C SER A 181 -28.00 -46.42 -21.01
N TRP A 182 -27.90 -47.63 -20.47
CA TRP A 182 -28.42 -47.94 -19.13
C TRP A 182 -27.46 -47.51 -18.02
N GLU A 183 -26.17 -47.63 -18.23
CA GLU A 183 -25.15 -47.10 -17.30
C GLU A 183 -25.23 -45.59 -17.22
N ASP A 184 -25.42 -44.89 -18.35
CA ASP A 184 -25.68 -43.47 -18.40
C ASP A 184 -26.97 -43.05 -17.69
N LYS A 185 -28.07 -43.86 -17.85
CA LYS A 185 -29.33 -43.62 -17.15
C LYS A 185 -29.19 -43.84 -15.64
N GLN A 186 -28.50 -44.91 -15.23
CA GLN A 186 -28.19 -45.16 -13.83
C GLN A 186 -27.40 -44.00 -13.23
N ARG A 187 -26.34 -43.54 -13.93
CA ARG A 187 -25.49 -42.42 -13.52
C ARG A 187 -26.32 -41.14 -13.35
N LYS A 188 -27.21 -40.83 -14.31
CA LYS A 188 -28.10 -39.67 -14.24
C LYS A 188 -29.11 -39.77 -13.10
N GLU A 189 -29.76 -40.96 -12.87
CA GLU A 189 -30.68 -41.15 -11.75
C GLU A 189 -29.95 -41.01 -10.39
N SER A 190 -28.74 -41.55 -10.25
CA SER A 190 -27.91 -41.42 -9.04
C SER A 190 -27.48 -39.97 -8.81
N GLN A 191 -27.14 -39.25 -9.89
CA GLN A 191 -26.79 -37.80 -9.80
C GLN A 191 -28.02 -36.99 -9.36
N GLN A 192 -29.20 -37.21 -9.94
CA GLN A 192 -30.43 -36.51 -9.55
C GLN A 192 -30.84 -36.79 -8.09
N LEU A 193 -30.64 -38.01 -7.62
CA LEU A 193 -30.86 -38.38 -6.23
C LEU A 193 -29.93 -37.58 -5.32
N ARG A 194 -28.65 -37.54 -5.65
CA ARG A 194 -27.60 -36.81 -4.91
C ARG A 194 -27.90 -35.34 -4.86
N GLU A 195 -28.24 -34.72 -6.01
CA GLU A 195 -28.66 -33.31 -6.08
C GLU A 195 -29.85 -33.01 -5.16
N LYS A 196 -30.83 -33.89 -5.11
CA LYS A 196 -32.02 -33.70 -4.26
C LYS A 196 -31.68 -33.66 -2.78
N PHE A 197 -30.83 -34.58 -2.31
CA PHE A 197 -30.43 -34.66 -0.91
C PHE A 197 -29.54 -33.49 -0.52
N ILE A 198 -28.55 -33.11 -1.35
CA ILE A 198 -27.64 -32.01 -1.08
C ILE A 198 -28.39 -30.66 -1.16
N LYS A 199 -29.32 -30.48 -2.11
CA LYS A 199 -30.18 -29.28 -2.15
C LYS A 199 -30.93 -29.06 -0.84
N ALA A 200 -31.45 -30.13 -0.23
CA ALA A 200 -32.16 -30.05 1.04
C ALA A 200 -31.23 -29.64 2.21
N ALA A 201 -30.00 -30.19 2.22
CA ALA A 201 -28.98 -29.88 3.22
C ALA A 201 -28.49 -28.45 3.18
N VAL A 202 -28.23 -27.94 1.97
CA VAL A 202 -27.63 -26.64 1.72
C VAL A 202 -28.65 -25.50 1.91
N LYS A 203 -29.92 -25.75 1.63
CA LYS A 203 -30.96 -24.73 1.60
C LYS A 203 -31.18 -24.07 2.98
N ASN A 204 -31.35 -24.86 4.01
CA ASN A 204 -31.74 -24.34 5.34
C ASN A 204 -30.67 -23.46 5.99
N PRO A 205 -29.37 -23.84 6.05
CA PRO A 205 -28.33 -22.98 6.61
C PRO A 205 -28.15 -21.68 5.83
N ILE A 206 -28.19 -21.74 4.48
CA ILE A 206 -28.05 -20.55 3.64
C ILE A 206 -29.26 -19.61 3.79
N ASP A 207 -30.47 -20.13 3.83
CA ASP A 207 -31.67 -19.32 4.03
C ASP A 207 -31.69 -18.65 5.42
N ALA A 208 -31.19 -19.31 6.46
CA ALA A 208 -31.02 -18.73 7.79
C ALA A 208 -30.07 -17.51 7.75
N LEU A 209 -28.91 -17.64 7.10
CA LEU A 209 -27.97 -16.53 6.94
C LEU A 209 -28.52 -15.40 6.05
N ARG A 210 -29.27 -15.75 5.01
CA ARG A 210 -29.95 -14.74 4.17
C ARG A 210 -30.98 -13.94 4.96
N HIS A 211 -31.68 -14.57 5.90
CA HIS A 211 -32.57 -13.88 6.82
C HIS A 211 -31.83 -12.96 7.78
N LYS A 212 -30.70 -13.44 8.36
CA LYS A 212 -29.86 -12.66 9.26
C LYS A 212 -29.31 -11.39 8.57
N HIS A 213 -28.80 -11.53 7.36
CA HIS A 213 -28.17 -10.45 6.59
C HIS A 213 -29.08 -9.81 5.53
N LYS A 214 -30.41 -9.86 5.71
CA LYS A 214 -31.41 -9.38 4.74
C LYS A 214 -31.25 -7.92 4.34
N SER A 215 -30.71 -7.08 5.22
CA SER A 215 -30.43 -5.67 4.97
C SER A 215 -29.32 -5.43 3.92
N HIS A 216 -28.45 -6.41 3.69
CA HIS A 216 -27.26 -6.27 2.83
C HIS A 216 -27.46 -6.99 1.51
N LYS A 217 -27.83 -6.22 0.47
CA LYS A 217 -28.12 -6.78 -0.86
C LYS A 217 -26.96 -7.61 -1.44
N GLY A 218 -25.71 -7.11 -1.32
CA GLY A 218 -24.52 -7.82 -1.82
C GLY A 218 -24.27 -9.14 -1.10
N ALA A 219 -24.46 -9.20 0.22
CA ALA A 219 -24.34 -10.43 1.00
C ALA A 219 -25.42 -11.47 0.62
N VAL A 220 -26.67 -11.01 0.44
CA VAL A 220 -27.78 -11.86 0.01
C VAL A 220 -27.52 -12.44 -1.39
N GLU A 221 -26.99 -11.64 -2.30
CA GLU A 221 -26.65 -12.08 -3.66
C GLU A 221 -25.50 -13.07 -3.65
N PHE A 222 -24.46 -12.81 -2.87
CA PHE A 222 -23.34 -13.74 -2.69
C PHE A 222 -23.81 -15.09 -2.15
N LEU A 223 -24.68 -15.12 -1.11
CA LEU A 223 -25.25 -16.33 -0.56
C LEU A 223 -26.10 -17.11 -1.60
N LYS A 224 -26.81 -16.42 -2.51
CA LYS A 224 -27.51 -17.07 -3.62
C LYS A 224 -26.54 -17.73 -4.60
N ASN A 225 -25.44 -17.02 -4.90
CA ASN A 225 -24.40 -17.53 -5.81
C ASN A 225 -23.68 -18.72 -5.19
N ILE A 226 -23.40 -18.72 -3.88
CA ILE A 226 -22.89 -19.89 -3.14
C ILE A 226 -23.84 -21.07 -3.31
N GLN A 227 -25.14 -20.88 -3.04
CA GLN A 227 -26.14 -21.94 -3.15
C GLN A 227 -26.16 -22.53 -4.56
N LYS A 228 -26.17 -21.67 -5.59
CA LYS A 228 -26.13 -22.12 -7.00
C LYS A 228 -24.84 -22.87 -7.31
N HIS A 229 -23.69 -22.35 -6.90
CA HIS A 229 -22.38 -22.97 -7.16
C HIS A 229 -22.26 -24.37 -6.55
N ILE A 230 -22.71 -24.55 -5.30
CA ILE A 230 -22.68 -25.84 -4.63
C ILE A 230 -23.59 -26.85 -5.37
N ILE A 231 -24.77 -26.39 -5.83
CA ILE A 231 -25.72 -27.25 -6.54
C ILE A 231 -25.20 -27.65 -7.94
N ASP A 232 -24.61 -26.68 -8.65
CA ASP A 232 -24.10 -26.91 -10.01
C ASP A 232 -22.80 -27.74 -10.03
N ASN A 233 -22.04 -27.74 -8.93
CA ASN A 233 -20.72 -28.40 -8.83
C ASN A 233 -20.67 -29.40 -7.65
N ILE A 234 -21.73 -30.15 -7.44
CA ILE A 234 -21.86 -31.08 -6.31
C ILE A 234 -20.68 -32.07 -6.21
N ASP A 235 -20.20 -32.57 -7.35
CA ASP A 235 -19.11 -33.52 -7.41
C ASP A 235 -17.78 -33.01 -6.86
N ASP A 236 -17.56 -31.68 -6.87
CA ASP A 236 -16.37 -31.06 -6.28
C ASP A 236 -16.38 -31.09 -4.74
N PHE A 237 -17.56 -31.15 -4.13
CA PHE A 237 -17.73 -31.14 -2.67
C PHE A 237 -17.81 -32.55 -2.06
N LEU A 238 -17.78 -33.58 -2.89
CA LEU A 238 -17.81 -34.97 -2.42
C LEU A 238 -16.48 -35.38 -1.76
N PRO A 239 -16.53 -36.37 -0.81
CA PRO A 239 -15.32 -37.01 -0.30
C PRO A 239 -14.52 -37.65 -1.44
N ALA A 240 -13.20 -37.68 -1.29
CA ALA A 240 -12.30 -38.24 -2.33
C ALA A 240 -12.61 -39.70 -2.69
N SER A 241 -13.25 -40.47 -1.78
CA SER A 241 -13.68 -41.86 -1.98
C SER A 241 -14.90 -42.00 -2.89
N GLU A 242 -15.70 -40.95 -3.07
CA GLU A 242 -16.95 -40.97 -3.83
C GLU A 242 -16.91 -40.15 -5.13
N GLN A 243 -15.77 -39.49 -5.42
CA GLN A 243 -15.61 -38.74 -6.67
C GLN A 243 -15.61 -39.73 -7.86
N PRO A 244 -16.44 -39.52 -8.92
CA PRO A 244 -16.43 -40.38 -10.09
C PRO A 244 -15.03 -40.41 -10.69
N ALA A 245 -14.59 -41.63 -11.08
CA ALA A 245 -13.32 -41.81 -11.78
C ALA A 245 -13.33 -40.91 -13.03
N ALA A 246 -12.30 -40.02 -13.15
CA ALA A 246 -12.15 -39.22 -14.36
C ALA A 246 -12.13 -40.17 -15.59
N SER A 247 -12.89 -39.79 -16.62
CA SER A 247 -12.94 -40.51 -17.90
C SER A 247 -11.54 -40.86 -18.39
N GLU A 248 -11.38 -42.07 -18.90
CA GLU A 248 -10.12 -42.75 -19.25
C GLU A 248 -9.27 -42.08 -20.35
N GLU A 249 -9.51 -40.82 -20.72
CA GLU A 249 -8.75 -40.10 -21.75
C GLU A 249 -7.61 -39.20 -21.19
N GLY A 250 -7.35 -39.23 -19.89
CA GLY A 250 -6.25 -38.46 -19.25
C GLY A 250 -5.22 -39.38 -18.61
N ASP A 251 -3.94 -38.99 -18.68
CA ASP A 251 -2.81 -39.64 -18.02
C ASP A 251 -3.17 -39.97 -16.54
N PRO A 252 -3.11 -41.25 -16.12
CA PRO A 252 -3.44 -41.68 -14.73
C PRO A 252 -2.65 -40.91 -13.67
N LEU A 253 -1.46 -40.43 -14.03
CA LEU A 253 -0.59 -39.60 -13.17
C LEU A 253 -1.17 -38.21 -12.95
N SER A 254 -1.76 -37.58 -13.97
CA SER A 254 -2.40 -36.27 -13.88
C SER A 254 -3.70 -36.35 -13.05
N ALA A 255 -4.47 -37.43 -13.15
CA ALA A 255 -5.64 -37.67 -12.33
C ALA A 255 -5.29 -37.93 -10.86
N LEU A 256 -4.18 -38.63 -10.58
CA LEU A 256 -3.65 -38.84 -9.22
C LEU A 256 -3.11 -37.53 -8.61
N LEU A 257 -2.37 -36.76 -9.39
CA LEU A 257 -1.85 -35.44 -8.98
C LEU A 257 -3.00 -34.45 -8.69
N ASN A 258 -4.04 -34.43 -9.49
CA ASN A 258 -5.23 -33.61 -9.25
C ASN A 258 -6.01 -34.04 -8.01
N ARG A 259 -6.03 -35.33 -7.68
CA ARG A 259 -6.62 -35.85 -6.42
C ARG A 259 -5.78 -35.53 -5.20
N MET A 260 -4.47 -35.65 -5.30
CA MET A 260 -3.54 -35.29 -4.18
C MET A 260 -3.47 -33.81 -3.93
N ASN A 261 -3.73 -32.94 -4.93
CA ASN A 261 -3.61 -31.50 -4.85
C ASN A 261 -4.88 -30.80 -4.37
N LYS A 262 -6.05 -31.43 -4.35
CA LYS A 262 -7.28 -30.88 -3.76
C LYS A 262 -7.32 -31.21 -2.26
N SER A 263 -6.72 -30.38 -1.42
CA SER A 263 -6.98 -30.40 0.02
C SER A 263 -8.45 -30.05 0.29
N GLU A 264 -9.03 -30.54 1.40
CA GLU A 264 -10.41 -30.18 1.78
C GLU A 264 -10.60 -28.65 1.91
N ASP A 265 -9.55 -27.93 2.32
CA ASP A 265 -9.52 -26.47 2.39
C ASP A 265 -9.69 -25.78 1.03
N ASP A 266 -9.23 -26.39 -0.06
CA ASP A 266 -9.34 -25.82 -1.41
C ASP A 266 -10.78 -25.88 -1.98
N LYS A 267 -11.58 -26.87 -1.58
CA LYS A 267 -12.96 -27.03 -2.06
C LYS A 267 -13.87 -25.89 -1.66
N PHE A 268 -13.68 -25.38 -0.44
CA PHE A 268 -14.48 -24.29 0.13
C PHE A 268 -13.80 -22.91 0.06
N SER A 269 -12.60 -22.82 -0.50
CA SER A 269 -11.84 -21.55 -0.59
C SER A 269 -12.62 -20.46 -1.31
N LYS A 270 -13.37 -20.80 -2.37
CA LYS A 270 -14.22 -19.90 -3.15
C LYS A 270 -15.40 -19.32 -2.39
N LEU A 271 -15.78 -19.94 -1.27
CA LEU A 271 -16.90 -19.48 -0.44
C LEU A 271 -16.47 -18.47 0.62
N LYS A 272 -15.17 -18.34 0.90
CA LYS A 272 -14.62 -17.44 1.93
C LYS A 272 -14.88 -15.98 1.61
N VAL A 273 -14.80 -15.14 2.65
CA VAL A 273 -14.94 -13.68 2.55
C VAL A 273 -13.63 -13.03 2.97
N ASN A 274 -13.04 -12.21 2.11
CA ASN A 274 -11.83 -11.45 2.42
C ASN A 274 -12.19 -10.03 2.88
N VAL A 275 -12.20 -9.80 4.19
CA VAL A 275 -12.45 -8.48 4.78
C VAL A 275 -11.19 -7.62 4.65
N ILE A 276 -11.23 -6.60 3.80
CA ILE A 276 -10.08 -5.72 3.53
C ILE A 276 -10.09 -4.44 4.35
N VAL A 277 -11.28 -3.93 4.70
CA VAL A 277 -11.45 -2.77 5.58
C VAL A 277 -12.39 -3.14 6.70
N LYS A 278 -11.94 -2.90 7.94
CA LYS A 278 -12.67 -3.12 9.16
C LYS A 278 -12.67 -1.85 10.00
N ASN A 279 -13.83 -1.31 10.28
CA ASN A 279 -14.02 -0.18 11.17
C ASN A 279 -14.69 -0.63 12.47
N GLU A 280 -14.29 -0.05 13.59
CA GLU A 280 -14.98 -0.30 14.87
C GLU A 280 -16.27 0.54 14.92
N LYS A 281 -17.33 -0.03 15.45
CA LYS A 281 -18.60 0.71 15.62
C LYS A 281 -18.35 1.97 16.45
N ASP A 282 -18.89 3.10 16.00
CA ASP A 282 -18.81 4.41 16.68
C ASP A 282 -17.39 4.97 16.87
N ALA A 283 -16.39 4.48 16.14
CA ALA A 283 -15.03 5.00 16.22
C ALA A 283 -14.83 6.37 15.54
N GLY A 284 -15.79 6.78 14.72
CA GLY A 284 -15.69 7.98 13.88
C GLY A 284 -14.91 7.72 12.57
N ALA A 285 -14.54 8.79 11.87
CA ALA A 285 -13.82 8.69 10.61
C ALA A 285 -12.38 8.17 10.82
N PRO A 286 -11.84 7.29 9.97
CA PRO A 286 -10.48 6.80 10.07
C PRO A 286 -9.46 7.89 9.75
N ILE A 287 -8.31 7.88 10.47
CA ILE A 287 -7.15 8.71 10.20
C ILE A 287 -5.98 7.77 9.91
N VAL A 288 -5.51 7.76 8.68
CA VAL A 288 -4.38 6.94 8.26
C VAL A 288 -3.16 7.82 8.05
N LEU A 289 -2.10 7.55 8.80
CA LEU A 289 -0.77 8.13 8.57
C LEU A 289 0.05 7.15 7.76
N LEU A 290 0.48 7.54 6.56
CA LEU A 290 1.25 6.69 5.67
C LEU A 290 2.70 7.18 5.58
N ASP A 291 3.59 6.51 6.31
CA ASP A 291 5.02 6.87 6.36
C ASP A 291 5.81 6.39 5.14
N HIS A 292 5.38 5.33 4.50
CA HIS A 292 6.03 4.75 3.32
C HIS A 292 5.03 4.57 2.17
N PRO A 293 4.80 5.64 1.39
CA PRO A 293 3.74 5.70 0.38
C PRO A 293 4.15 5.06 -0.95
N THR A 294 4.54 3.79 -0.95
CA THR A 294 4.68 3.01 -2.18
C THR A 294 3.31 2.81 -2.84
N GLN A 295 3.27 2.58 -4.14
CA GLN A 295 2.03 2.30 -4.86
C GLN A 295 1.24 1.16 -4.19
N ALA A 296 1.90 0.04 -3.86
CA ALA A 296 1.27 -1.10 -3.19
C ALA A 296 0.69 -0.76 -1.81
N ASN A 297 1.37 0.09 -1.04
CA ASN A 297 0.87 0.53 0.27
C ASN A 297 -0.25 1.57 0.14
N LEU A 298 -0.31 2.30 -0.97
CA LEU A 298 -1.30 3.34 -1.24
C LEU A 298 -2.61 2.74 -1.77
N VAL A 299 -2.55 2.02 -2.90
CA VAL A 299 -3.74 1.49 -3.59
C VAL A 299 -4.05 0.04 -3.25
N GLY A 300 -3.17 -0.66 -2.52
CA GLY A 300 -3.30 -2.08 -2.24
C GLY A 300 -2.53 -2.95 -3.23
N ARG A 301 -2.53 -4.24 -2.94
CA ARG A 301 -1.83 -5.24 -3.75
C ARG A 301 -2.52 -6.59 -3.70
N VAL A 302 -2.24 -7.40 -4.68
CA VAL A 302 -2.60 -8.82 -4.70
C VAL A 302 -1.33 -9.62 -4.40
N GLU A 303 -1.32 -10.36 -3.30
CA GLU A 303 -0.19 -11.21 -2.92
C GLU A 303 -0.22 -12.52 -3.75
N ARG A 304 0.94 -13.14 -3.91
CA ARG A 304 1.09 -14.40 -4.65
C ARG A 304 1.78 -15.42 -3.76
N ILE A 305 1.31 -16.64 -3.82
CA ILE A 305 1.90 -17.77 -3.09
C ILE A 305 2.55 -18.70 -4.11
N GLN A 306 3.73 -19.20 -3.81
CA GLN A 306 4.40 -20.19 -4.64
C GLN A 306 3.84 -21.58 -4.29
N GLN A 307 3.16 -22.20 -5.25
CA GLN A 307 2.71 -23.59 -5.16
C GLN A 307 3.32 -24.37 -6.32
N TYR A 308 4.00 -25.47 -6.01
CA TYR A 308 4.60 -26.37 -7.01
C TYR A 308 5.43 -25.68 -8.12
N GLY A 309 6.13 -24.60 -7.78
CA GLY A 309 6.94 -23.83 -8.73
C GLY A 309 6.18 -22.79 -9.56
N ALA A 310 4.86 -22.72 -9.46
CA ALA A 310 4.03 -21.67 -10.07
C ALA A 310 3.61 -20.62 -9.04
N LEU A 311 3.47 -19.36 -9.47
CA LEU A 311 2.91 -18.29 -8.66
C LEU A 311 1.38 -18.31 -8.82
N VAL A 312 0.67 -18.61 -7.74
CA VAL A 312 -0.80 -18.67 -7.69
C VAL A 312 -1.32 -17.50 -6.86
N THR A 313 -2.44 -16.95 -7.27
CA THR A 313 -3.15 -15.91 -6.52
C THR A 313 -4.64 -16.18 -6.50
N ASP A 314 -5.30 -15.72 -5.45
CA ASP A 314 -6.75 -15.74 -5.34
C ASP A 314 -7.25 -14.44 -4.64
N PHE A 315 -8.58 -14.29 -4.57
CA PHE A 315 -9.20 -13.09 -3.98
C PHE A 315 -8.93 -12.95 -2.47
N THR A 316 -8.55 -14.00 -1.74
CA THR A 316 -8.23 -13.95 -0.31
C THR A 316 -6.86 -13.31 -0.06
N LEU A 317 -6.02 -13.24 -1.09
CA LEU A 317 -4.69 -12.65 -1.07
C LEU A 317 -4.69 -11.15 -1.40
N ILE A 318 -5.85 -10.56 -1.63
CA ILE A 318 -5.99 -9.11 -1.82
C ILE A 318 -5.77 -8.40 -0.48
N LYS A 319 -4.85 -7.42 -0.47
CA LYS A 319 -4.53 -6.60 0.70
C LYS A 319 -4.89 -5.13 0.46
N ALA A 320 -5.57 -4.55 1.44
CA ALA A 320 -5.97 -3.15 1.40
C ALA A 320 -4.77 -2.20 1.42
N GLY A 321 -4.80 -1.16 0.59
CA GLY A 321 -3.92 0.00 0.67
C GLY A 321 -4.43 1.05 1.65
N ALA A 322 -3.64 2.14 1.80
CA ALA A 322 -4.00 3.25 2.67
C ALA A 322 -5.27 3.97 2.21
N LEU A 323 -5.52 4.06 0.89
CA LEU A 323 -6.74 4.66 0.34
C LEU A 323 -7.99 3.89 0.77
N HIS A 324 -7.93 2.55 0.79
CA HIS A 324 -9.04 1.74 1.29
C HIS A 324 -9.27 1.97 2.79
N ARG A 325 -8.19 1.93 3.60
CA ARG A 325 -8.28 2.09 5.06
C ARG A 325 -8.70 3.48 5.51
N ALA A 326 -8.39 4.51 4.69
CA ALA A 326 -8.74 5.89 4.96
C ALA A 326 -10.06 6.31 4.31
N ASN A 327 -10.76 5.40 3.63
CA ASN A 327 -12.03 5.71 2.95
C ASN A 327 -13.09 6.18 3.96
N GLY A 328 -13.79 7.24 3.64
CA GLY A 328 -14.70 7.97 4.54
C GLY A 328 -13.99 8.86 5.58
N GLY A 329 -12.66 8.99 5.53
CA GLY A 329 -11.86 9.72 6.50
C GLY A 329 -10.69 10.51 5.92
N PHE A 330 -9.53 10.38 6.56
CA PHE A 330 -8.36 11.22 6.30
C PHE A 330 -7.11 10.39 6.03
N LEU A 331 -6.36 10.79 4.99
CA LEU A 331 -5.04 10.24 4.67
C LEU A 331 -4.00 11.34 4.79
N LEU A 332 -3.05 11.17 5.71
CA LEU A 332 -1.95 12.11 5.95
C LEU A 332 -0.64 11.45 5.53
N MET A 333 0.13 12.11 4.68
CA MET A 333 1.43 11.63 4.21
C MET A 333 2.38 12.77 3.82
N ASP A 334 3.65 12.45 3.78
CA ASP A 334 4.71 13.36 3.36
C ASP A 334 4.81 13.38 1.83
N ALA A 335 4.75 14.59 1.25
CA ALA A 335 4.75 14.79 -0.20
C ALA A 335 6.09 14.37 -0.83
N ARG A 336 7.24 14.67 -0.19
CA ARG A 336 8.56 14.30 -0.69
C ARG A 336 8.71 12.78 -0.73
N LYS A 337 8.28 12.08 0.32
CA LYS A 337 8.29 10.61 0.35
C LYS A 337 7.39 10.01 -0.73
N LEU A 338 6.24 10.61 -0.98
CA LEU A 338 5.30 10.16 -2.01
C LEU A 338 5.90 10.29 -3.42
N LEU A 339 6.50 11.43 -3.73
CA LEU A 339 7.09 11.70 -5.05
C LEU A 339 8.36 10.87 -5.33
N LEU A 340 9.07 10.47 -4.27
CA LEU A 340 10.23 9.57 -4.41
C LEU A 340 9.85 8.11 -4.73
N GLN A 341 8.57 7.75 -4.59
CA GLN A 341 8.11 6.40 -4.92
C GLN A 341 7.55 6.35 -6.35
N PRO A 342 8.05 5.46 -7.19
CA PRO A 342 7.58 5.34 -8.56
C PRO A 342 6.08 5.02 -8.61
N TYR A 343 5.37 5.62 -9.55
CA TYR A 343 3.94 5.45 -9.83
C TYR A 343 2.97 5.86 -8.71
N SER A 344 3.47 6.20 -7.51
CA SER A 344 2.60 6.49 -6.34
C SER A 344 1.81 7.77 -6.52
N TRP A 345 2.44 8.82 -7.03
CA TRP A 345 1.79 10.09 -7.30
C TRP A 345 0.69 9.98 -8.36
N ASP A 346 0.98 9.31 -9.47
CA ASP A 346 0.01 9.11 -10.54
C ASP A 346 -1.17 8.24 -10.10
N SER A 347 -0.91 7.19 -9.29
CA SER A 347 -1.95 6.35 -8.72
C SER A 347 -2.86 7.13 -7.77
N LEU A 348 -2.31 8.05 -6.96
CA LEU A 348 -3.09 8.96 -6.12
C LEU A 348 -3.98 9.87 -6.97
N LYS A 349 -3.42 10.54 -7.98
CA LYS A 349 -4.18 11.42 -8.89
C LYS A 349 -5.31 10.66 -9.57
N ARG A 350 -5.05 9.47 -10.11
CA ARG A 350 -6.07 8.61 -10.73
C ARG A 350 -7.20 8.24 -9.77
N ALA A 351 -6.86 7.87 -8.53
CA ALA A 351 -7.85 7.54 -7.52
C ALA A 351 -8.73 8.76 -7.16
N LEU A 352 -8.12 9.95 -7.01
CA LEU A 352 -8.85 11.20 -6.73
C LEU A 352 -9.70 11.66 -7.92
N ALA A 353 -9.24 11.42 -9.16
CA ALA A 353 -9.97 11.75 -10.38
C ALA A 353 -11.22 10.89 -10.55
N SER A 354 -11.04 9.56 -10.47
CA SER A 354 -12.10 8.57 -10.67
C SER A 354 -13.04 8.44 -9.48
N LYS A 355 -12.64 8.92 -8.30
CA LYS A 355 -13.30 8.66 -7.00
C LYS A 355 -13.48 7.17 -6.72
N THR A 356 -12.53 6.36 -7.14
CA THR A 356 -12.50 4.93 -6.89
C THR A 356 -11.07 4.47 -6.61
N VAL A 357 -10.93 3.44 -5.78
CA VAL A 357 -9.65 2.77 -5.60
C VAL A 357 -9.65 1.51 -6.45
N LYS A 358 -8.73 1.45 -7.40
CA LYS A 358 -8.46 0.26 -8.21
C LYS A 358 -7.10 -0.30 -7.80
N ILE A 359 -7.05 -1.59 -7.51
CA ILE A 359 -5.80 -2.30 -7.20
C ILE A 359 -5.15 -2.64 -8.55
N GLU A 360 -4.11 -1.88 -8.89
CA GLU A 360 -3.33 -2.11 -10.12
C GLU A 360 -2.01 -2.74 -9.72
N THR A 361 -1.71 -3.89 -10.31
CA THR A 361 -0.36 -4.44 -10.24
C THR A 361 0.47 -3.70 -11.28
N PRO A 362 1.63 -3.09 -10.92
CA PRO A 362 2.54 -2.58 -11.93
C PRO A 362 2.80 -3.73 -12.91
N SER A 363 2.62 -3.45 -14.20
CA SER A 363 3.05 -4.39 -15.23
C SER A 363 4.58 -4.45 -15.13
N ASP A 364 5.09 -5.39 -14.35
CA ASP A 364 6.47 -5.82 -14.46
C ASP A 364 6.62 -6.36 -15.89
N GLU A 365 7.21 -5.58 -16.75
CA GLU A 365 7.56 -5.96 -18.13
C GLU A 365 8.44 -7.24 -18.17
N THR A 366 8.85 -7.73 -17.01
CA THR A 366 9.69 -8.91 -16.79
C THR A 366 8.96 -10.16 -16.29
N CYS A 367 7.68 -10.08 -15.87
CA CYS A 367 6.93 -11.25 -15.41
C CYS A 367 6.06 -11.83 -16.51
N PHE A 368 6.60 -12.76 -17.25
CA PHE A 368 5.87 -13.63 -18.18
C PHE A 368 4.73 -14.37 -17.47
N THR A 369 3.51 -14.23 -18.01
CA THR A 369 2.37 -15.13 -17.88
C THR A 369 1.99 -15.60 -16.47
N THR A 370 1.56 -14.71 -15.60
CA THR A 370 0.78 -15.10 -14.41
C THR A 370 -0.63 -14.55 -14.53
N ILE A 371 -1.62 -15.37 -14.15
CA ILE A 371 -3.02 -14.95 -14.03
C ILE A 371 -3.05 -13.78 -13.03
N SER A 372 -3.48 -12.60 -13.50
CA SER A 372 -3.66 -11.42 -12.67
C SER A 372 -5.13 -11.28 -12.31
N LEU A 373 -5.42 -10.95 -11.05
CA LEU A 373 -6.77 -10.55 -10.64
C LEU A 373 -7.00 -9.07 -10.98
N ASP A 374 -8.21 -8.73 -11.40
CA ASP A 374 -8.71 -7.36 -11.60
C ASP A 374 -9.90 -7.11 -10.65
N PRO A 375 -9.65 -6.87 -9.33
CA PRO A 375 -10.72 -6.70 -8.36
C PRO A 375 -11.61 -5.51 -8.71
N CYS A 376 -12.92 -5.64 -8.47
CA CYS A 376 -13.86 -4.55 -8.67
C CYS A 376 -13.42 -3.31 -7.89
N PRO A 377 -13.41 -2.10 -8.52
CA PRO A 377 -13.02 -0.87 -7.85
C PRO A 377 -13.96 -0.52 -6.70
N ILE A 378 -13.39 0.01 -5.62
CA ILE A 378 -14.16 0.47 -4.45
C ILE A 378 -14.36 1.98 -4.54
N PRO A 379 -15.59 2.51 -4.37
CA PRO A 379 -15.85 3.94 -4.31
C PRO A 379 -15.01 4.62 -3.23
N LEU A 380 -14.45 5.81 -3.52
CA LEU A 380 -13.55 6.55 -2.66
C LEU A 380 -14.12 7.91 -2.28
N ASP A 381 -14.31 8.13 -0.98
CA ASP A 381 -14.59 9.43 -0.37
C ASP A 381 -13.53 9.71 0.69
N ILE A 382 -12.53 10.52 0.36
CA ILE A 382 -11.35 10.73 1.21
C ILE A 382 -10.91 12.19 1.20
N LYS A 383 -10.33 12.62 2.33
CA LYS A 383 -9.55 13.85 2.44
C LYS A 383 -8.07 13.51 2.51
N VAL A 384 -7.31 13.93 1.52
CA VAL A 384 -5.85 13.77 1.49
C VAL A 384 -5.19 15.02 2.01
N ILE A 385 -4.24 14.84 2.93
CA ILE A 385 -3.42 15.90 3.47
C ILE A 385 -1.96 15.55 3.16
N LEU A 386 -1.30 16.42 2.41
CA LEU A 386 0.13 16.33 2.15
C LEU A 386 0.88 17.30 3.07
N THR A 387 2.05 16.88 3.54
CA THR A 387 2.98 17.75 4.25
C THR A 387 4.26 17.89 3.44
N GLY A 388 4.78 19.10 3.30
CA GLY A 388 6.00 19.37 2.55
C GLY A 388 6.64 20.70 2.95
N ASP A 389 7.68 21.09 2.25
CA ASP A 389 8.29 22.40 2.31
C ASP A 389 7.73 23.31 1.20
N GLU A 390 8.08 24.59 1.25
CA GLU A 390 7.64 25.61 0.30
C GLU A 390 8.18 25.34 -1.11
N GLU A 391 9.47 25.00 -1.21
CA GLU A 391 10.13 24.69 -2.49
C GLU A 391 9.41 23.54 -3.23
N LEU A 392 9.01 22.49 -2.49
CA LEU A 392 8.29 21.36 -3.05
C LEU A 392 6.87 21.75 -3.51
N TYR A 393 6.20 22.62 -2.75
CA TYR A 393 4.88 23.14 -3.13
C TYR A 393 4.96 23.97 -4.42
N GLU A 394 5.92 24.89 -4.52
CA GLU A 394 6.15 25.69 -5.73
C GLU A 394 6.48 24.80 -6.93
N MET A 395 7.39 23.84 -6.76
CA MET A 395 7.75 22.89 -7.80
C MET A 395 6.53 22.09 -8.32
N LEU A 396 5.66 21.62 -7.42
CA LEU A 396 4.44 20.91 -7.82
C LEU A 396 3.46 21.83 -8.55
N THR A 397 3.32 23.08 -8.08
CA THR A 397 2.43 24.08 -8.70
C THR A 397 2.89 24.45 -10.11
N GLU A 398 4.19 24.54 -10.33
CA GLU A 398 4.75 24.91 -11.64
C GLU A 398 4.80 23.74 -12.63
N ARG A 399 5.12 22.53 -12.14
CA ARG A 399 5.44 21.40 -13.01
C ARG A 399 4.33 20.35 -13.17
N ASP A 400 3.35 20.31 -12.26
CA ASP A 400 2.22 19.40 -12.37
C ASP A 400 0.91 20.17 -12.57
N PRO A 401 0.38 20.23 -13.80
CA PRO A 401 -0.83 21.00 -14.10
C PRO A 401 -2.07 20.52 -13.33
N ASP A 402 -2.10 19.24 -12.91
CA ASP A 402 -3.23 18.67 -12.19
C ASP A 402 -3.17 18.99 -10.68
N PHE A 403 -2.02 19.39 -10.14
CA PHE A 403 -1.81 19.54 -8.71
C PHE A 403 -2.82 20.50 -8.08
N CYS A 404 -2.96 21.71 -8.63
CA CYS A 404 -3.87 22.74 -8.12
C CYS A 404 -5.35 22.33 -8.21
N ASP A 405 -5.71 21.40 -9.10
CA ASP A 405 -7.07 20.88 -9.20
C ASP A 405 -7.42 19.93 -8.04
N TYR A 406 -6.42 19.21 -7.52
CA TYR A 406 -6.62 18.27 -6.41
C TYR A 406 -6.26 18.82 -5.04
N PHE A 407 -5.39 19.83 -4.94
CA PHE A 407 -4.91 20.41 -3.68
C PHE A 407 -5.15 21.93 -3.65
N LYS A 408 -6.44 22.32 -3.51
CA LYS A 408 -6.89 23.73 -3.55
C LYS A 408 -6.69 24.48 -2.24
N VAL A 409 -6.30 23.80 -1.18
CA VAL A 409 -6.12 24.42 0.14
C VAL A 409 -4.68 24.28 0.57
N GLU A 410 -4.01 25.41 0.67
CA GLU A 410 -2.71 25.51 1.30
C GLU A 410 -2.85 25.89 2.78
N ALA A 411 -2.01 25.33 3.61
CA ALA A 411 -1.88 25.68 5.02
C ALA A 411 -0.42 25.95 5.31
N ASP A 412 -0.06 27.22 5.32
CA ASP A 412 1.31 27.65 5.57
C ASP A 412 1.62 27.69 7.07
N PHE A 413 2.73 27.08 7.45
CA PHE A 413 3.26 26.99 8.80
C PHE A 413 4.49 27.87 8.91
N GLY A 414 4.28 29.12 9.33
CA GLY A 414 5.36 30.07 9.56
C GLY A 414 6.37 29.58 10.59
N VAL A 415 7.61 30.02 10.43
CA VAL A 415 8.73 29.69 11.34
C VAL A 415 8.85 30.64 12.51
N LEU A 416 8.18 31.79 12.46
CA LEU A 416 8.24 32.85 13.44
C LEU A 416 6.87 33.16 14.00
N MET A 417 6.82 33.58 15.25
CA MET A 417 5.63 34.10 15.92
C MET A 417 6.01 35.36 16.68
N ASP A 418 5.05 36.28 16.84
CA ASP A 418 5.27 37.53 17.58
C ASP A 418 5.57 37.23 19.05
N ARG A 419 6.54 37.94 19.63
CA ARG A 419 6.92 37.87 21.02
C ARG A 419 6.05 38.79 21.87
N THR A 420 4.75 38.46 22.00
CA THR A 420 3.83 39.11 22.91
C THR A 420 3.80 38.41 24.25
N PHE A 421 3.31 39.08 25.29
CA PHE A 421 3.16 38.45 26.60
C PHE A 421 2.30 37.18 26.55
N GLU A 422 1.20 37.21 25.79
CA GLU A 422 0.30 36.06 25.61
C GLU A 422 1.06 34.91 24.94
N ASN A 423 1.81 35.16 23.89
CA ASN A 423 2.59 34.18 23.18
C ASN A 423 3.74 33.61 24.02
N GLU A 424 4.40 34.43 24.86
CA GLU A 424 5.40 33.93 25.82
C GLU A 424 4.78 32.93 26.83
N VAL A 425 3.57 33.24 27.33
CA VAL A 425 2.83 32.34 28.24
C VAL A 425 2.46 31.00 27.53
N GLU A 426 1.95 31.08 26.30
CA GLU A 426 1.65 29.87 25.53
C GLU A 426 2.92 29.09 25.18
N TYR A 427 4.01 29.77 24.91
CA TYR A 427 5.32 29.16 24.67
C TYR A 427 5.85 28.43 25.91
N ALA A 428 5.67 29.01 27.09
CA ALA A 428 5.99 28.35 28.35
C ALA A 428 5.15 27.08 28.59
N LYS A 429 3.84 27.11 28.25
CA LYS A 429 2.97 25.92 28.29
C LYS A 429 3.45 24.85 27.29
N LEU A 430 3.87 25.27 26.09
CA LEU A 430 4.44 24.38 25.07
C LEU A 430 5.71 23.68 25.59
N ILE A 431 6.65 24.43 26.21
CA ILE A 431 7.86 23.87 26.83
C ILE A 431 7.47 22.82 27.88
N GLY A 432 6.50 23.11 28.75
CA GLY A 432 6.00 22.16 29.75
C GLY A 432 5.40 20.90 29.13
N SER A 433 4.64 21.04 28.05
CA SER A 433 4.05 19.95 27.28
C SER A 433 5.12 19.08 26.62
N LEU A 434 6.14 19.70 26.03
CA LEU A 434 7.28 19.02 25.42
C LEU A 434 8.07 18.22 26.46
N SER A 435 8.30 18.79 27.63
CA SER A 435 9.00 18.11 28.73
C SER A 435 8.26 16.85 29.17
N LYS A 436 6.93 16.92 29.33
CA LYS A 436 6.10 15.74 29.66
C LYS A 436 6.12 14.70 28.54
N LYS A 437 5.92 15.11 27.30
CA LYS A 437 5.90 14.19 26.13
C LYS A 437 7.23 13.47 25.93
N LYS A 438 8.35 14.19 26.16
CA LYS A 438 9.70 13.65 26.03
C LYS A 438 10.23 12.96 27.30
N LYS A 439 9.43 12.92 28.39
CA LYS A 439 9.78 12.31 29.69
C LYS A 439 11.09 12.85 30.28
N ILE A 440 11.31 14.17 30.17
CA ILE A 440 12.46 14.88 30.77
C ILE A 440 12.05 15.60 32.05
N ARG A 441 13.05 16.04 32.84
CA ARG A 441 12.81 16.80 34.07
C ARG A 441 12.06 18.09 33.82
N SER A 442 11.31 18.55 34.82
CA SER A 442 10.66 19.85 34.77
C SER A 442 11.69 20.98 34.79
N LEU A 443 11.37 22.09 34.12
CA LEU A 443 12.16 23.30 34.12
C LEU A 443 11.72 24.20 35.26
N ASN A 444 12.68 24.92 35.89
CA ASN A 444 12.37 26.03 36.76
C ASN A 444 12.06 27.32 35.97
N LYS A 445 11.53 28.35 36.61
CA LYS A 445 11.14 29.60 35.98
C LYS A 445 12.29 30.25 35.18
N GLN A 446 13.51 30.26 35.72
CA GLN A 446 14.69 30.84 35.08
C GLN A 446 15.12 30.07 33.83
N ALA A 447 15.00 28.74 33.84
CA ALA A 447 15.28 27.93 32.68
C ALA A 447 14.25 28.18 31.55
N VAL A 448 12.95 28.27 31.88
CA VAL A 448 11.92 28.63 30.90
C VAL A 448 12.19 29.99 30.26
N ALA A 449 12.51 31.01 31.07
CA ALA A 449 12.86 32.34 30.57
C ALA A 449 14.09 32.27 29.63
N LYS A 450 15.11 31.45 29.96
CA LYS A 450 16.29 31.30 29.11
C LYS A 450 15.99 30.57 27.80
N VAL A 451 15.06 29.63 27.80
CA VAL A 451 14.60 29.00 26.55
C VAL A 451 13.83 29.98 25.66
N ILE A 452 13.00 30.84 26.24
CA ILE A 452 12.29 31.92 25.50
C ILE A 452 13.29 32.91 24.91
N GLU A 453 14.29 33.37 25.69
CA GLU A 453 15.38 34.21 25.19
C GLU A 453 16.12 33.52 24.02
N TYR A 454 16.46 32.26 24.15
CA TYR A 454 17.13 31.51 23.10
C TYR A 454 16.24 31.35 21.86
N SER A 455 14.92 31.18 22.04
CA SER A 455 13.94 31.13 20.96
C SER A 455 13.96 32.44 20.13
N SER A 456 14.02 33.62 20.78
CA SER A 456 14.19 34.91 20.09
C SER A 456 15.53 34.99 19.36
N ARG A 457 16.59 34.47 19.95
CA ARG A 457 17.92 34.43 19.30
C ARG A 457 17.91 33.57 18.04
N LEU A 458 17.21 32.42 18.06
CA LEU A 458 17.02 31.58 16.87
C LEU A 458 16.11 32.22 15.82
N ALA A 459 15.24 33.14 16.23
CA ALA A 459 14.42 33.94 15.32
C ALA A 459 15.19 35.11 14.67
N GLU A 460 16.42 35.40 15.16
CA GLU A 460 17.26 36.56 14.75
C GLU A 460 16.55 37.91 14.90
N ASP A 461 15.51 37.96 15.75
CA ASP A 461 14.67 39.12 16.00
C ASP A 461 14.23 39.15 17.47
N SER A 462 14.43 40.28 18.13
CA SER A 462 14.07 40.46 19.54
C SER A 462 12.56 40.47 19.80
N GLU A 463 11.76 40.79 18.77
CA GLU A 463 10.30 40.86 18.84
C GLU A 463 9.61 39.58 18.32
N LYS A 464 10.39 38.55 17.96
CA LYS A 464 9.90 37.27 17.46
C LYS A 464 10.38 36.12 18.32
N LEU A 465 9.66 34.99 18.20
CA LEU A 465 10.02 33.70 18.74
C LEU A 465 10.03 32.67 17.61
N THR A 466 10.95 31.71 17.67
CA THR A 466 10.96 30.65 16.67
C THR A 466 9.81 29.66 16.88
N ALA A 467 9.14 29.29 15.82
CA ALA A 467 8.17 28.17 15.78
C ALA A 467 8.83 26.83 15.43
N HIS A 468 10.17 26.77 15.33
CA HIS A 468 10.90 25.52 15.07
C HIS A 468 11.01 24.67 16.34
N ILE A 469 9.92 23.98 16.66
CA ILE A 469 9.73 23.24 17.91
C ILE A 469 10.74 22.09 18.08
N ALA A 470 11.27 21.54 16.98
CA ALA A 470 12.27 20.48 17.02
C ALA A 470 13.57 20.96 17.69
N SER A 471 14.11 22.14 17.31
CA SER A 471 15.32 22.72 17.92
C SER A 471 15.16 22.98 19.42
N ILE A 472 14.01 23.51 19.82
CA ILE A 472 13.70 23.70 21.24
C ILE A 472 13.65 22.35 21.96
N GLY A 473 13.02 21.36 21.34
CA GLY A 473 12.96 20.02 21.90
C GLY A 473 14.31 19.33 22.04
N ASP A 474 15.26 19.62 21.17
CA ASP A 474 16.62 19.09 21.25
C ASP A 474 17.44 19.81 22.35
N LEU A 475 17.33 21.14 22.43
CA LEU A 475 17.89 21.90 23.54
C LEU A 475 17.43 21.37 24.90
N LEU A 476 16.13 21.09 25.04
CA LEU A 476 15.58 20.56 26.29
C LEU A 476 16.15 19.18 26.65
N ARG A 477 16.36 18.31 25.67
CA ARG A 477 16.99 16.98 25.90
C ARG A 477 18.46 17.12 26.36
N GLU A 478 19.20 18.02 25.72
CA GLU A 478 20.59 18.26 26.07
C GLU A 478 20.69 18.89 27.46
N ALA A 479 19.83 19.85 27.79
CA ALA A 479 19.77 20.44 29.13
C ALA A 479 19.39 19.39 30.21
N ASP A 480 18.50 18.45 29.91
CA ASP A 480 18.19 17.35 30.82
C ASP A 480 19.39 16.42 31.05
N PHE A 481 20.20 16.17 30.02
CA PHE A 481 21.45 15.42 30.18
C PHE A 481 22.39 16.11 31.18
N TRP A 482 22.57 17.42 31.07
CA TRP A 482 23.42 18.19 31.98
C TRP A 482 22.83 18.26 33.39
N ALA A 483 21.51 18.37 33.53
CA ALA A 483 20.84 18.31 34.81
C ALA A 483 20.98 16.94 35.48
N ARG A 484 20.98 15.85 34.72
CA ARG A 484 21.27 14.50 35.23
C ARG A 484 22.71 14.38 35.72
N LYS A 485 23.66 14.87 34.92
CA LYS A 485 25.10 14.83 35.27
C LYS A 485 25.40 15.58 36.57
N SER A 486 24.70 16.71 36.80
CA SER A 486 24.81 17.48 38.04
C SER A 486 23.91 16.98 39.19
N LYS A 487 23.18 15.85 39.00
CA LYS A 487 22.21 15.29 39.95
C LYS A 487 21.11 16.28 40.38
N ALA A 488 20.75 17.23 39.52
CA ALA A 488 19.69 18.20 39.80
C ALA A 488 18.30 17.58 39.61
N ASN A 489 17.35 17.94 40.47
CA ASN A 489 15.95 17.48 40.36
C ASN A 489 15.16 18.19 39.24
N GLN A 490 15.57 19.40 38.86
CA GLN A 490 14.96 20.24 37.84
C GLN A 490 16.03 20.81 36.91
N ILE A 491 15.62 21.12 35.68
CA ILE A 491 16.48 21.83 34.73
C ILE A 491 16.51 23.30 35.14
N GLY A 492 17.70 23.84 35.48
CA GLY A 492 17.96 25.23 35.80
C GLY A 492 18.52 26.00 34.60
N LYS A 493 18.61 27.34 34.73
CA LYS A 493 19.18 28.25 33.73
C LYS A 493 20.58 27.81 33.27
N ASN A 494 21.46 27.48 34.22
CA ASN A 494 22.83 27.02 33.96
C ASN A 494 22.90 25.75 33.07
N HIS A 495 21.94 24.85 33.20
CA HIS A 495 21.90 23.63 32.36
C HIS A 495 21.50 23.96 30.91
N ILE A 496 20.62 24.98 30.72
CA ILE A 496 20.26 25.47 29.38
C ILE A 496 21.47 26.20 28.76
N GLU A 497 22.13 27.06 29.51
CA GLU A 497 23.32 27.80 29.05
C GLU A 497 24.46 26.82 28.69
N GLN A 498 24.68 25.80 29.50
CA GLN A 498 25.67 24.79 29.20
C GLN A 498 25.29 24.00 27.93
N ALA A 499 24.02 23.59 27.75
CA ALA A 499 23.58 22.91 26.54
C ALA A 499 23.82 23.78 25.29
N ILE A 500 23.51 25.08 25.35
CA ILE A 500 23.77 26.04 24.24
C ILE A 500 25.27 26.14 23.95
N SER A 501 26.10 26.30 25.01
CA SER A 501 27.55 26.39 24.84
C SER A 501 28.15 25.15 24.20
N GLU A 502 27.66 23.97 24.59
CA GLU A 502 28.11 22.70 24.02
C GLU A 502 27.64 22.47 22.58
N GLN A 503 26.46 22.98 22.21
CA GLN A 503 26.03 23.00 20.82
C GLN A 503 26.96 23.83 19.95
N ILE A 504 27.30 25.02 20.42
CA ILE A 504 28.26 25.94 19.77
C ILE A 504 29.62 25.24 19.67
N TYR A 505 30.14 24.69 20.77
CA TYR A 505 31.44 24.02 20.79
C TYR A 505 31.56 22.90 19.76
N ARG A 506 30.51 22.08 19.59
CA ARG A 506 30.52 21.00 18.60
C ARG A 506 30.57 21.48 17.16
N SER A 507 30.15 22.71 16.86
CA SER A 507 30.14 23.29 15.51
C SER A 507 31.23 24.34 15.29
N ASP A 508 32.05 24.64 16.32
CA ASP A 508 32.95 25.83 16.35
C ASP A 508 34.34 25.56 15.75
N ARG A 509 34.63 24.29 15.35
CA ARG A 509 35.98 23.91 14.87
C ARG A 509 36.50 24.79 13.74
N ILE A 510 35.66 25.14 12.77
CA ILE A 510 36.05 26.00 11.61
C ILE A 510 36.39 27.43 12.10
N LYS A 511 35.55 28.01 12.97
CA LYS A 511 35.76 29.32 13.56
C LYS A 511 37.06 29.35 14.38
N GLN A 512 37.32 28.32 15.22
CA GLN A 512 38.55 28.22 16.02
C GLN A 512 39.78 28.13 15.10
N ALA A 513 39.74 27.34 14.02
CA ALA A 513 40.83 27.28 13.06
C ALA A 513 41.10 28.64 12.37
N MET A 514 40.06 29.42 12.08
CA MET A 514 40.21 30.77 11.48
C MET A 514 40.78 31.74 12.49
N LEU A 515 40.33 31.71 13.74
CA LEU A 515 40.89 32.56 14.80
C LEU A 515 42.38 32.26 15.04
N GLU A 516 42.75 30.96 15.06
CA GLU A 516 44.15 30.55 15.16
C GLU A 516 45.03 31.08 14.04
N GLN A 517 44.50 31.20 12.81
CA GLN A 517 45.23 31.82 11.69
C GLN A 517 45.44 33.31 11.89
N ILE A 518 44.47 34.01 12.52
CA ILE A 518 44.62 35.42 12.87
C ILE A 518 45.66 35.57 13.97
N ASP A 519 45.58 34.77 15.04
CA ASP A 519 46.53 34.81 16.18
C ASP A 519 47.96 34.50 15.74
N LYS A 520 48.14 33.61 14.79
CA LYS A 520 49.45 33.27 14.19
C LYS A 520 49.94 34.33 13.20
N GLY A 521 49.17 35.36 12.89
CA GLY A 521 49.50 36.37 11.89
C GLY A 521 49.52 35.87 10.45
N THR A 522 48.92 34.67 10.18
CA THR A 522 48.74 34.18 8.81
C THR A 522 47.69 35.00 8.08
N ILE A 523 46.60 35.34 8.77
CA ILE A 523 45.60 36.30 8.34
C ILE A 523 45.93 37.63 9.04
N LEU A 524 46.17 38.66 8.24
CA LEU A 524 46.62 39.95 8.70
C LEU A 524 45.44 40.83 9.14
N ILE A 525 45.33 41.09 10.43
CA ILE A 525 44.33 42.00 11.02
C ILE A 525 45.06 42.94 11.97
N ASP A 526 44.96 44.23 11.72
CA ASP A 526 45.51 45.23 12.62
C ASP A 526 44.46 45.60 13.68
N VAL A 527 44.80 45.49 14.97
CA VAL A 527 43.90 45.73 16.10
C VAL A 527 44.19 47.06 16.81
N GLU A 528 45.30 47.69 16.47
CA GLU A 528 45.74 48.96 17.08
C GLU A 528 46.26 49.92 16.01
N GLY A 529 46.25 51.23 16.33
CA GLY A 529 46.73 52.27 15.45
C GLY A 529 45.70 52.79 14.45
N ALA A 530 46.17 53.76 13.59
CA ALA A 530 45.37 54.31 12.50
C ALA A 530 46.16 54.26 11.20
N LYS A 531 45.54 53.89 10.12
CA LYS A 531 46.15 53.71 8.80
C LYS A 531 45.21 54.22 7.73
N VAL A 532 45.68 55.12 6.90
CA VAL A 532 44.89 55.66 5.80
C VAL A 532 44.77 54.59 4.71
N GLY A 533 43.56 54.40 4.19
CA GLY A 533 43.29 53.44 3.16
C GLY A 533 43.27 52.01 3.67
N GLN A 534 43.00 51.78 4.96
CA GLN A 534 42.86 50.47 5.54
C GLN A 534 41.78 50.44 6.62
N ILE A 535 40.88 49.46 6.56
CA ILE A 535 39.83 49.20 7.57
C ILE A 535 39.61 47.70 7.74
N ASN A 536 39.12 47.30 8.91
CA ASN A 536 38.65 45.93 9.13
C ASN A 536 37.15 45.88 8.87
N GLY A 537 36.75 45.19 7.82
CA GLY A 537 35.36 44.81 7.55
C GLY A 537 34.98 43.55 8.34
N LEU A 538 33.68 43.33 8.58
CA LEU A 538 33.15 42.13 9.20
C LEU A 538 32.46 41.31 8.13
N VAL A 539 32.90 40.04 7.92
CA VAL A 539 32.31 39.09 6.98
C VAL A 539 31.62 38.00 7.78
N VAL A 540 30.38 37.68 7.44
CA VAL A 540 29.61 36.59 8.07
C VAL A 540 29.75 35.32 7.26
N TYR A 541 30.12 34.25 7.95
CA TYR A 541 30.18 32.89 7.37
C TYR A 541 29.03 32.07 7.89
N ASN A 542 28.23 31.54 6.97
CA ASN A 542 27.10 30.66 7.27
C ASN A 542 27.46 29.21 6.97
N PHE A 543 27.51 28.39 7.99
CA PHE A 543 27.72 26.94 7.87
C PHE A 543 26.53 26.22 8.47
N SER A 544 25.79 25.47 7.66
CA SER A 544 24.72 24.55 8.05
C SER A 544 23.95 24.81 9.36
N ARG A 545 24.63 24.93 10.51
CA ARG A 545 24.04 25.13 11.85
C ARG A 545 24.67 26.23 12.67
N ASN A 546 25.69 26.90 12.15
CA ASN A 546 26.41 27.91 12.89
C ASN A 546 26.78 29.06 11.96
N SER A 547 26.51 30.29 12.42
CA SER A 547 26.86 31.53 11.75
C SER A 547 27.80 32.31 12.64
N PHE A 548 28.93 32.78 12.11
CA PHE A 548 29.87 33.60 12.88
C PHE A 548 30.52 34.68 12.02
N GLY A 549 30.85 35.78 12.66
CA GLY A 549 31.58 36.88 12.03
C GLY A 549 33.09 36.67 12.10
N LYS A 550 33.79 37.06 11.03
CA LYS A 550 35.25 37.09 10.93
C LYS A 550 35.67 38.50 10.47
N PRO A 551 36.68 39.12 11.11
CA PRO A 551 37.27 40.36 10.56
C PRO A 551 38.06 40.04 9.30
N THR A 552 37.98 40.94 8.34
CA THR A 552 38.75 40.86 7.08
C THR A 552 39.29 42.23 6.78
N ARG A 553 40.58 42.31 6.47
CA ARG A 553 41.22 43.58 6.13
C ARG A 553 40.84 44.02 4.73
N ILE A 554 40.40 45.28 4.61
CA ILE A 554 40.07 45.94 3.36
C ILE A 554 41.14 47.02 3.17
N THR A 555 41.67 47.14 1.98
CA THR A 555 42.63 48.19 1.66
C THR A 555 42.22 48.95 0.40
N THR A 556 42.44 50.24 0.42
CA THR A 556 42.20 51.12 -0.70
C THR A 556 43.48 51.86 -1.03
N GLN A 557 43.88 51.83 -2.28
CA GLN A 557 45.02 52.59 -2.78
C GLN A 557 44.55 53.64 -3.79
N VAL A 558 44.90 54.88 -3.51
CA VAL A 558 44.54 56.04 -4.37
C VAL A 558 45.76 56.55 -5.06
N ARG A 559 45.67 56.84 -6.34
CA ARG A 559 46.73 57.42 -7.18
C ARG A 559 46.16 58.47 -8.12
N MET A 560 47.03 59.32 -8.68
CA MET A 560 46.62 60.21 -9.76
C MET A 560 46.17 59.39 -10.97
N GLY A 561 45.01 59.74 -11.55
CA GLY A 561 44.41 58.95 -12.64
C GLY A 561 43.25 59.65 -13.31
N LYS A 562 42.46 58.85 -14.07
CA LYS A 562 41.37 59.37 -14.92
C LYS A 562 39.96 59.26 -14.28
N GLY A 563 39.87 59.14 -12.98
CA GLY A 563 38.58 58.99 -12.29
C GLY A 563 38.04 57.55 -12.25
N GLU A 564 38.90 56.54 -12.33
CA GLU A 564 38.49 55.13 -12.36
C GLU A 564 38.57 54.52 -10.97
N PHE A 565 37.47 53.84 -10.58
CA PHE A 565 37.41 53.04 -9.36
C PHE A 565 37.48 51.57 -9.78
N ILE A 566 38.53 50.86 -9.37
CA ILE A 566 38.78 49.45 -9.67
C ILE A 566 38.50 48.66 -8.40
N ASP A 567 37.39 47.97 -8.40
CA ASP A 567 37.08 46.96 -7.40
C ASP A 567 37.65 45.62 -7.89
N ILE A 568 38.61 45.07 -7.14
CA ILE A 568 39.36 43.89 -7.55
C ILE A 568 38.46 42.66 -7.55
N GLU A 569 37.57 42.49 -6.55
CA GLU A 569 36.64 41.39 -6.46
C GLU A 569 35.71 41.33 -7.68
N ARG A 570 35.25 42.47 -8.17
CA ARG A 570 34.44 42.58 -9.38
C ARG A 570 35.21 42.17 -10.64
N GLU A 571 36.43 42.70 -10.78
CA GLU A 571 37.26 42.43 -11.97
C GLU A 571 37.65 40.96 -12.09
N ILE A 572 37.82 40.25 -10.98
CA ILE A 572 38.16 38.81 -10.97
C ILE A 572 36.94 37.91 -10.80
N HIS A 573 35.73 38.45 -10.93
CA HIS A 573 34.45 37.71 -10.79
C HIS A 573 34.25 37.02 -9.43
N MET A 574 34.77 37.56 -8.36
CA MET A 574 34.57 37.14 -6.98
C MET A 574 33.52 37.97 -6.25
N SER A 575 32.96 38.99 -6.92
CA SER A 575 31.89 39.84 -6.43
C SER A 575 30.52 39.25 -6.73
N GLY A 576 29.66 39.18 -5.71
CA GLY A 576 28.25 38.80 -5.90
C GLY A 576 27.44 39.92 -6.55
N PRO A 577 26.21 39.66 -7.01
CA PRO A 577 25.36 40.64 -7.72
C PRO A 577 25.01 41.88 -6.86
N ILE A 578 24.77 41.67 -5.56
CA ILE A 578 24.39 42.76 -4.64
C ILE A 578 25.57 43.68 -4.38
N HIS A 579 26.76 43.09 -4.12
CA HIS A 579 28.00 43.85 -3.94
C HIS A 579 28.34 44.63 -5.20
N THR A 580 28.35 44.02 -6.38
CA THR A 580 28.60 44.68 -7.67
C THR A 580 27.66 45.85 -7.91
N LYS A 581 26.37 45.71 -7.62
CA LYS A 581 25.38 46.77 -7.71
C LYS A 581 25.71 47.93 -6.74
N GLY A 582 26.10 47.61 -5.49
CA GLY A 582 26.51 48.58 -4.49
C GLY A 582 27.73 49.40 -4.95
N VAL A 583 28.76 48.73 -5.46
CA VAL A 583 29.96 49.37 -6.00
C VAL A 583 29.63 50.37 -7.12
N LEU A 584 28.77 50.00 -8.07
CA LEU A 584 28.37 50.89 -9.16
C LEU A 584 27.58 52.09 -8.67
N ILE A 585 26.68 51.92 -7.68
CA ILE A 585 25.90 53.01 -7.08
C ILE A 585 26.83 53.97 -6.36
N LEU A 586 27.74 53.48 -5.53
CA LEU A 586 28.67 54.31 -4.75
C LEU A 586 29.69 55.04 -5.62
N SER A 587 30.22 54.41 -6.67
CA SER A 587 31.05 55.06 -7.68
C SER A 587 30.32 56.22 -8.34
N SER A 588 29.07 56.05 -8.71
CA SER A 588 28.23 57.09 -9.30
C SER A 588 27.92 58.21 -8.29
N LEU A 589 27.70 57.87 -7.02
CA LEU A 589 27.46 58.86 -5.95
C LEU A 589 28.68 59.74 -5.72
N ILE A 590 29.90 59.15 -5.63
CA ILE A 590 31.15 59.89 -5.46
C ILE A 590 31.40 60.81 -6.67
N ALA A 591 31.24 60.31 -7.88
CA ALA A 591 31.35 61.07 -9.09
C ALA A 591 30.38 62.29 -9.09
N ASN A 592 29.13 62.07 -8.76
CA ASN A 592 28.13 63.16 -8.66
C ASN A 592 28.42 64.17 -7.57
N ARG A 593 29.02 63.75 -6.45
CA ARG A 593 29.30 64.63 -5.32
C ARG A 593 30.58 65.49 -5.53
N PHE A 594 31.62 64.88 -6.08
CA PHE A 594 32.96 65.49 -6.13
C PHE A 594 33.44 65.83 -7.55
N ALA A 595 32.78 65.39 -8.61
CA ALA A 595 33.18 65.70 -9.98
C ALA A 595 32.24 66.67 -10.73
N LYS A 596 31.47 67.48 -10.00
CA LYS A 596 30.52 68.43 -10.62
C LYS A 596 31.14 69.55 -11.42
N GLU A 597 32.27 70.10 -10.93
CA GLU A 597 32.92 71.29 -11.53
C GLU A 597 34.20 70.93 -12.27
N SER A 598 34.83 69.80 -11.93
CA SER A 598 36.07 69.35 -12.56
C SER A 598 36.12 67.79 -12.51
N PRO A 599 36.74 67.14 -13.50
CA PRO A 599 36.92 65.68 -13.49
C PRO A 599 37.72 65.25 -12.26
N LEU A 600 37.34 64.11 -11.67
CA LEU A 600 38.15 63.44 -10.65
C LEU A 600 39.47 62.97 -11.25
N SER A 601 40.57 63.62 -10.88
CA SER A 601 41.91 63.25 -11.35
C SER A 601 42.58 62.19 -10.47
N LEU A 602 41.82 61.25 -9.97
CA LEU A 602 42.30 60.13 -9.16
C LEU A 602 41.80 58.80 -9.70
N SER A 603 42.55 57.72 -9.49
CA SER A 603 42.12 56.36 -9.66
C SER A 603 42.35 55.62 -8.37
N ALA A 604 41.37 54.83 -7.95
CA ALA A 604 41.44 54.05 -6.73
C ALA A 604 41.30 52.56 -7.04
N SER A 605 42.04 51.71 -6.33
CA SER A 605 41.85 50.27 -6.30
C SER A 605 41.45 49.83 -4.90
N ILE A 606 40.43 49.02 -4.81
CA ILE A 606 39.81 48.55 -3.56
C ILE A 606 39.90 47.05 -3.54
N VAL A 607 40.22 46.45 -2.39
CA VAL A 607 40.35 44.97 -2.26
C VAL A 607 40.08 44.49 -0.85
N PHE A 608 39.41 43.37 -0.74
CA PHE A 608 39.35 42.54 0.46
C PHE A 608 40.58 41.65 0.51
N GLU A 609 41.61 42.09 1.25
CA GLU A 609 42.82 41.29 1.36
C GLU A 609 42.52 39.89 1.95
N GLN A 610 43.18 38.90 1.44
CA GLN A 610 43.05 37.51 1.91
C GLN A 610 41.60 36.97 1.96
N SER A 611 40.71 37.46 1.08
CA SER A 611 39.39 36.89 0.81
C SER A 611 39.44 36.07 -0.47
N TYR A 612 39.22 34.75 -0.37
CA TYR A 612 39.30 33.81 -1.51
C TYR A 612 37.96 33.12 -1.80
N GLY A 613 36.91 33.44 -1.05
CA GLY A 613 35.61 32.79 -1.13
C GLY A 613 34.49 33.60 -1.78
N GLY A 614 34.83 34.76 -2.36
CA GLY A 614 33.87 35.72 -2.88
C GLY A 614 33.29 36.63 -1.80
N VAL A 615 32.75 37.76 -2.22
CA VAL A 615 32.10 38.78 -1.39
C VAL A 615 30.75 39.15 -1.97
N ASP A 616 29.70 39.19 -1.15
CA ASP A 616 28.39 39.68 -1.55
C ASP A 616 27.77 40.54 -0.43
N GLY A 617 26.85 41.43 -0.80
CA GLY A 617 26.17 42.35 0.11
C GLY A 617 26.52 43.83 -0.16
N ASP A 618 25.54 44.69 0.03
CA ASP A 618 25.66 46.16 -0.14
C ASP A 618 26.47 46.84 0.99
N SER A 619 26.48 46.25 2.18
CA SER A 619 27.31 46.69 3.30
C SER A 619 28.81 46.49 3.03
N ALA A 620 29.20 45.47 2.26
CA ALA A 620 30.57 45.23 1.85
C ALA A 620 31.08 46.40 0.98
N SER A 621 30.36 46.77 -0.06
CA SER A 621 30.70 47.91 -0.93
C SER A 621 30.74 49.24 -0.16
N SER A 622 29.84 49.45 0.81
CA SER A 622 29.85 50.67 1.65
C SER A 622 31.11 50.73 2.52
N THR A 623 31.58 49.60 3.07
CA THR A 623 32.78 49.53 3.90
C THR A 623 34.05 49.82 3.07
N GLU A 624 34.11 49.29 1.86
CA GLU A 624 35.19 49.53 0.89
C GLU A 624 35.31 51.03 0.54
N TYR A 625 34.17 51.64 0.22
CA TYR A 625 34.14 53.06 -0.13
C TYR A 625 34.34 54.01 1.06
N TYR A 626 34.14 53.52 2.29
CA TYR A 626 34.48 54.26 3.51
C TYR A 626 36.00 54.24 3.76
N CYS A 627 36.70 53.21 3.39
CA CYS A 627 38.14 53.05 3.49
C CYS A 627 38.89 54.06 2.65
#